data_e559608f9fe3915cc0efbc5203af1e08
#
_entry.id   e559608f9fe3915cc0efbc5203af1e08
#
_cell.length_a   1.000
_cell.length_b   1.000
_cell.length_c   1.000
_cell.angle_alpha   90.00
_cell.angle_beta   90.00
_cell.angle_gamma   90.00
#
_symmetry.space_group_name_H-M   'P 1'
#
loop_
_entity.id
_entity.type
_entity.pdbx_description
1 polymer ?
#
loop_
_entity_poly.entity_id
_entity_poly.type
_entity_poly.pdbx_seq_one_letter_code
_entity_poly.pdbx_strand_id
1 'polypeptide(L)'
;TLHFHNTRGLGLCNVLAAYEAGARRFDAALGGLGGCPFAPGASGNICTEDLVNLCDEVGIHTGIDLPLLLKLSRGLPALLGHDVPGQLAKAGRNCDLHPMPT
;
A
#
# COMPACT_ATOMS: atom_id res chain seq x y z
N THR A 1 9.00 -11.13 -11.14
CA THR A 1 8.26 -10.46 -10.05
C THR A 1 9.23 -9.60 -9.28
N LEU A 2 8.88 -8.32 -9.10
CA LEU A 2 9.67 -7.36 -8.34
C LEU A 2 9.11 -7.20 -6.93
N HIS A 3 10.00 -7.04 -5.98
CA HIS A 3 9.67 -6.88 -4.57
C HIS A 3 10.34 -5.62 -4.04
N PHE A 4 9.55 -4.72 -3.48
CA PHE A 4 10.04 -3.45 -2.92
C PHE A 4 9.63 -3.30 -1.46
N HIS A 5 10.51 -2.70 -0.68
CA HIS A 5 10.21 -2.17 0.63
C HIS A 5 9.93 -0.68 0.54
N ASN A 6 9.21 -0.15 1.52
CA ASN A 6 8.85 1.28 1.55
C ASN A 6 9.90 2.12 2.29
N THR A 7 11.15 1.75 2.21
CA THR A 7 12.25 2.47 2.86
C THR A 7 12.25 3.93 2.42
N ARG A 8 12.26 4.83 3.36
CA ARG A 8 12.15 6.30 3.16
C ARG A 8 10.89 6.72 2.39
N GLY A 9 9.83 5.90 2.39
CA GLY A 9 8.60 6.21 1.68
C GLY A 9 8.70 6.14 0.16
N LEU A 10 9.73 5.52 -0.39
CA LEU A 10 9.99 5.50 -1.83
C LEU A 10 9.47 4.25 -2.55
N GLY A 11 8.82 3.32 -1.83
CA GLY A 11 8.38 2.06 -2.42
C GLY A 11 7.47 2.21 -3.64
N LEU A 12 6.42 3.02 -3.55
CA LEU A 12 5.48 3.23 -4.65
C LEU A 12 6.12 3.97 -5.82
N CYS A 13 7.01 4.93 -5.54
CA CYS A 13 7.76 5.63 -6.58
C CYS A 13 8.64 4.66 -7.37
N ASN A 14 9.29 3.74 -6.68
CA ASN A 14 10.11 2.71 -7.31
C ASN A 14 9.28 1.75 -8.17
N VAL A 15 8.07 1.39 -7.71
CA VAL A 15 7.14 0.57 -8.50
C VAL A 15 6.74 1.28 -9.78
N LEU A 16 6.38 2.56 -9.70
CA LEU A 16 5.97 3.32 -10.88
C LEU A 16 7.11 3.42 -11.89
N ALA A 17 8.33 3.70 -11.43
CA ALA A 17 9.51 3.76 -12.29
C ALA A 17 9.78 2.41 -12.96
N ALA A 18 9.67 1.31 -12.23
CA ALA A 18 9.83 -0.04 -12.78
C ALA A 18 8.73 -0.36 -13.81
N TYR A 19 7.48 0.04 -13.55
CA TYR A 19 6.38 -0.14 -14.49
C TYR A 19 6.65 0.61 -15.81
N GLU A 20 7.09 1.86 -15.72
CA GLU A 20 7.44 2.65 -16.89
C GLU A 20 8.59 2.04 -17.68
N ALA A 21 9.52 1.34 -17.00
CA ALA A 21 10.61 0.61 -17.63
C ALA A 21 10.19 -0.75 -18.21
N GLY A 22 8.93 -1.16 -18.07
CA GLY A 22 8.38 -2.37 -18.67
C GLY A 22 8.03 -3.50 -17.72
N ALA A 23 8.30 -3.38 -16.43
CA ALA A 23 7.92 -4.41 -15.45
C ALA A 23 6.40 -4.49 -15.30
N ARG A 24 5.87 -5.70 -15.11
CA ARG A 24 4.42 -5.96 -15.02
C ARG A 24 4.03 -6.84 -13.84
N ARG A 25 4.98 -7.34 -13.06
CA ARG A 25 4.72 -8.22 -11.93
C ARG A 25 5.39 -7.66 -10.69
N PHE A 26 4.58 -7.47 -9.65
CA PHE A 26 5.01 -6.92 -8.37
C PHE A 26 4.34 -7.71 -7.25
N ASP A 27 5.00 -7.82 -6.12
CA ASP A 27 4.36 -8.29 -4.91
C ASP A 27 4.27 -7.16 -3.88
N ALA A 28 3.35 -7.31 -2.94
CA ALA A 28 3.09 -6.34 -1.89
C ALA A 28 2.47 -7.06 -0.70
N ALA A 29 2.35 -6.38 0.43
CA ALA A 29 1.77 -6.95 1.63
C ALA A 29 0.57 -6.13 2.10
N LEU A 30 -0.48 -6.80 2.56
CA LEU A 30 -1.65 -6.16 3.14
C LEU A 30 -1.22 -5.29 4.33
N GLY A 31 -1.69 -4.05 4.37
CA GLY A 31 -1.33 -3.10 5.43
C GLY A 31 0.11 -2.63 5.39
N GLY A 32 0.93 -3.09 4.46
CA GLY A 32 2.36 -2.79 4.42
C GLY A 32 3.17 -3.58 5.44
N LEU A 33 2.71 -4.76 5.82
CA LEU A 33 3.36 -5.62 6.81
C LEU A 33 4.71 -6.13 6.32
N GLY A 34 5.52 -6.57 7.27
CA GLY A 34 6.86 -7.10 7.02
C GLY A 34 7.93 -6.05 7.25
N GLY A 35 9.12 -6.48 7.48
CA GLY A 35 10.28 -5.65 7.76
C GLY A 35 11.31 -6.46 8.50
N CYS A 36 12.58 -6.08 8.39
CA CYS A 36 13.64 -6.76 9.10
C CYS A 36 13.88 -6.10 10.45
N PRO A 37 13.59 -6.77 11.58
CA PRO A 37 13.78 -6.17 12.90
C PRO A 37 15.26 -5.92 13.24
N PHE A 38 16.17 -6.52 12.48
CA PHE A 38 17.60 -6.38 12.69
C PHE A 38 18.27 -5.32 11.81
N ALA A 39 17.52 -4.74 10.86
CA ALA A 39 18.03 -3.69 9.97
C ALA A 39 17.54 -2.32 10.46
N PRO A 40 18.43 -1.45 10.97
CA PRO A 40 18.02 -0.14 11.46
C PRO A 40 17.33 0.68 10.34
N GLY A 41 16.16 1.22 10.65
CA GLY A 41 15.38 2.02 9.71
C GLY A 41 14.71 1.23 8.60
N ALA A 42 14.72 -0.10 8.65
CA ALA A 42 14.01 -0.91 7.67
C ALA A 42 12.50 -0.73 7.80
N SER A 43 11.84 -0.46 6.67
CA SER A 43 10.39 -0.43 6.58
C SER A 43 9.86 -1.78 6.14
N GLY A 44 8.55 -2.00 6.32
CA GLY A 44 7.87 -3.15 5.77
C GLY A 44 7.81 -3.13 4.25
N ASN A 45 7.17 -4.12 3.68
CA ASN A 45 6.88 -4.20 2.26
C ASN A 45 6.03 -3.02 1.82
N ILE A 46 5.99 -2.73 0.51
CA ILE A 46 4.99 -1.81 -0.01
C ILE A 46 3.60 -2.35 0.33
N CYS A 47 2.69 -1.44 0.62
CA CYS A 47 1.33 -1.80 1.01
C CYS A 47 0.49 -2.11 -0.24
N THR A 48 -0.17 -3.26 -0.25
CA THR A 48 -1.00 -3.68 -1.40
C THR A 48 -2.10 -2.65 -1.68
N GLU A 49 -2.83 -2.19 -0.67
CA GLU A 49 -3.90 -1.21 -0.85
C GLU A 49 -3.38 0.11 -1.41
N ASP A 50 -2.24 0.58 -0.90
CA ASP A 50 -1.63 1.81 -1.38
C ASP A 50 -1.20 1.68 -2.84
N LEU A 51 -0.63 0.52 -3.22
CA LEU A 51 -0.24 0.24 -4.60
C LEU A 51 -1.45 0.17 -5.53
N VAL A 52 -2.52 -0.53 -5.13
CA VAL A 52 -3.74 -0.64 -5.94
C VAL A 52 -4.37 0.74 -6.13
N ASN A 53 -4.38 1.57 -5.08
CA ASN A 53 -4.87 2.94 -5.20
C ASN A 53 -4.03 3.76 -6.20
N LEU A 54 -2.70 3.66 -6.14
CA LEU A 54 -1.84 4.32 -7.12
C LEU A 54 -2.20 3.88 -8.54
N CYS A 55 -2.36 2.59 -8.77
CA CYS A 55 -2.73 2.07 -10.08
C CYS A 55 -4.07 2.63 -10.56
N ASP A 56 -5.08 2.66 -9.69
CA ASP A 56 -6.39 3.23 -10.02
C ASP A 56 -6.28 4.72 -10.36
N GLU A 57 -5.50 5.48 -9.61
CA GLU A 57 -5.33 6.92 -9.82
C GLU A 57 -4.63 7.24 -11.15
N VAL A 58 -3.72 6.39 -11.61
CA VAL A 58 -3.00 6.60 -12.87
C VAL A 58 -3.58 5.80 -14.04
N GLY A 59 -4.71 5.12 -13.85
CA GLY A 59 -5.41 4.43 -14.92
C GLY A 59 -4.90 3.02 -15.24
N ILE A 60 -4.17 2.39 -14.33
CA ILE A 60 -3.70 1.01 -14.49
C ILE A 60 -4.71 0.05 -13.86
N HIS A 61 -5.24 -0.89 -14.65
CA HIS A 61 -6.20 -1.88 -14.17
C HIS A 61 -5.49 -3.05 -13.49
N THR A 62 -5.83 -3.33 -12.23
CA THR A 62 -5.24 -4.44 -11.46
C THR A 62 -6.15 -5.65 -11.34
N GLY A 63 -7.46 -5.46 -11.49
CA GLY A 63 -8.45 -6.51 -11.23
C GLY A 63 -8.73 -6.76 -9.76
N ILE A 64 -8.21 -5.94 -8.87
CA ILE A 64 -8.38 -6.08 -7.42
C ILE A 64 -9.54 -5.21 -6.92
N ASP A 65 -10.39 -5.79 -6.06
CA ASP A 65 -11.47 -5.06 -5.41
C ASP A 65 -10.89 -4.24 -4.24
N LEU A 66 -10.59 -2.98 -4.49
CA LEU A 66 -9.97 -2.12 -3.50
C LEU A 66 -10.88 -1.84 -2.29
N PRO A 67 -12.19 -1.57 -2.44
CA PRO A 67 -13.06 -1.40 -1.27
C PRO A 67 -13.06 -2.60 -0.32
N LEU A 68 -13.11 -3.83 -0.87
CA LEU A 68 -13.02 -5.03 -0.06
C LEU A 68 -11.66 -5.19 0.61
N LEU A 69 -10.59 -4.91 -0.13
CA LEU A 69 -9.23 -4.96 0.40
C LEU A 69 -9.05 -3.97 1.56
N LEU A 70 -9.58 -2.75 1.45
CA LEU A 70 -9.55 -1.76 2.52
C LEU A 70 -10.32 -2.22 3.76
N LYS A 71 -11.46 -2.87 3.57
CA LYS A 71 -12.23 -3.42 4.68
C LYS A 71 -11.41 -4.45 5.46
N LEU A 72 -10.72 -5.33 4.76
CA LEU A 72 -9.85 -6.33 5.38
C LEU A 72 -8.65 -5.67 6.08
N SER A 73 -8.02 -4.71 5.44
CA SER A 73 -6.86 -4.00 5.97
C SER A 73 -7.19 -3.25 7.26
N ARG A 74 -8.35 -2.62 7.34
CA ARG A 74 -8.79 -1.88 8.53
C ARG A 74 -9.01 -2.77 9.75
N GLY A 75 -9.16 -4.07 9.56
CA GLY A 75 -9.23 -5.04 10.66
C GLY A 75 -7.88 -5.49 11.19
N LEU A 76 -6.77 -5.18 10.51
CA LEU A 76 -5.44 -5.65 10.90
C LEU A 76 -4.97 -5.16 12.27
N PRO A 77 -5.12 -3.87 12.64
CA PRO A 77 -4.66 -3.42 13.95
C PRO A 77 -5.29 -4.20 15.11
N ALA A 78 -6.59 -4.50 15.02
CA ALA A 78 -7.27 -5.28 16.05
C ALA A 78 -6.75 -6.72 16.10
N LEU A 79 -6.49 -7.33 14.95
CA LEU A 79 -6.00 -8.70 14.84
C LEU A 79 -4.58 -8.84 15.36
N LEU A 80 -3.71 -7.87 15.03
CA LEU A 80 -2.28 -7.93 15.32
C LEU A 80 -1.90 -7.33 16.69
N GLY A 81 -2.76 -6.47 17.26
CA GLY A 81 -2.47 -5.76 18.49
C GLY A 81 -1.55 -4.56 18.33
N HIS A 82 -1.28 -4.13 17.10
CA HIS A 82 -0.52 -2.92 16.78
C HIS A 82 -0.97 -2.34 15.45
N ASP A 83 -0.67 -1.06 15.22
CA ASP A 83 -1.01 -0.41 13.95
C ASP A 83 -0.12 -0.91 12.80
N VAL A 84 -0.54 -0.63 11.58
CA VAL A 84 0.16 -1.00 10.35
C VAL A 84 0.48 0.26 9.54
N PRO A 85 1.57 0.23 8.74
CA PRO A 85 2.05 1.45 8.07
C PRO A 85 1.23 1.88 6.85
N GLY A 86 0.32 1.07 6.32
CA GLY A 86 -0.47 1.41 5.14
C GLY A 86 -1.20 2.75 5.30
N GLN A 87 -1.20 3.57 4.26
CA GLN A 87 -1.70 4.94 4.31
C GLN A 87 -3.16 5.04 3.85
N LEU A 88 -3.55 4.30 2.81
CA LEU A 88 -4.88 4.44 2.21
C LEU A 88 -5.99 4.08 3.18
N ALA A 89 -5.82 3.04 4.01
CA ALA A 89 -6.80 2.64 4.99
C ALA A 89 -7.10 3.75 6.02
N LYS A 90 -6.12 4.63 6.26
CA LYS A 90 -6.24 5.77 7.18
C LYS A 90 -6.90 6.97 6.51
N ALA A 91 -6.51 7.27 5.27
CA ALA A 91 -6.94 8.47 4.55
C ALA A 91 -8.19 8.27 3.68
N GLY A 92 -8.42 7.04 3.19
CA GLY A 92 -9.46 6.76 2.21
C GLY A 92 -9.04 7.12 0.78
N ARG A 93 -9.87 6.73 -0.19
CA ARG A 93 -9.63 7.02 -1.61
C ARG A 93 -10.06 8.45 -1.92
N ASN A 94 -9.52 9.03 -3.00
CA ASN A 94 -9.93 10.35 -3.46
C ASN A 94 -11.44 10.46 -3.74
N CYS A 95 -12.06 9.37 -4.22
CA CYS A 95 -13.49 9.35 -4.49
C CYS A 95 -14.37 9.17 -3.24
N ASP A 96 -13.78 8.89 -2.08
CA ASP A 96 -14.52 8.74 -0.83
C ASP A 96 -14.87 10.11 -0.27
N LEU A 97 -16.11 10.24 0.23
CA LEU A 97 -16.54 11.48 0.85
C LEU A 97 -16.12 11.48 2.32
N HIS A 98 -15.53 12.58 2.74
CA HIS A 98 -15.14 12.80 4.12
C HIS A 98 -15.97 13.94 4.70
N PRO A 99 -16.34 13.88 6.01
CA PRO A 99 -16.94 15.01 6.67
C PRO A 99 -16.02 16.22 6.62
N MET A 100 -16.62 17.41 6.44
CA MET A 100 -15.86 18.65 6.50
C MET A 100 -15.22 18.80 7.88
N PRO A 101 -13.96 19.23 7.98
CA PRO A 101 -13.36 19.57 9.27
C PRO A 101 -14.14 20.71 9.91
N THR A 102 -14.44 20.56 11.18
CA THR A 102 -15.14 21.60 11.95
C THR A 102 -14.17 22.38 12.83
#